data_d8b692444116fd75e2347b46728cddf8
#
_entry.id   d8b692444116fd75e2347b46728cddf8
#
_cell.length_a   1.000
_cell.length_b   1.000
_cell.length_c   1.000
_cell.angle_alpha   90.00
_cell.angle_beta   90.00
_cell.angle_gamma   90.00
#
_symmetry.space_group_name_H-M   'P 1'
#
loop_
_entity.id
_entity.type
_entity.pdbx_description
1 polymer ?
#
loop_
_entity_poly.entity_id
_entity_poly.type
_entity_poly.pdbx_seq_one_letter_code
_entity_poly.pdbx_strand_id
1 'polypeptide(L)'
;MLNRGLDKQELLRVVDSVATEKSIDKEIILSSMETAIQKAAYTRFGSDNEIEATINRDNGSIKIQKVLQIVEKVEDPVREISLKDASLLDRKNKDLKVGDKVYEELPQVNFGRIAAQSAKQIISQRVREAEKNRQYEDFINKQGQILSGIIKRLEYGNVIV
;
A
#
# COMPACT_ATOMS: atom_id res chain seq x y z
N MET A 1 10.01 -27.14 6.35
CA MET A 1 10.76 -25.87 6.58
C MET A 1 9.77 -24.76 6.61
N LEU A 2 9.64 -24.12 7.77
CA LEU A 2 8.60 -23.14 8.09
C LEU A 2 8.70 -21.90 7.19
N ASN A 3 7.69 -21.74 6.36
CA ASN A 3 7.42 -20.50 5.64
C ASN A 3 6.84 -19.51 6.67
N ARG A 4 7.69 -18.83 7.43
CA ARG A 4 7.30 -17.72 8.30
C ARG A 4 7.00 -16.50 7.40
N GLY A 5 5.85 -16.53 6.74
CA GLY A 5 5.17 -15.29 6.41
C GLY A 5 4.91 -14.57 7.72
N LEU A 6 5.14 -13.27 7.75
CA LEU A 6 4.74 -12.41 8.87
C LEU A 6 3.35 -12.84 9.32
N ASP A 7 3.21 -13.23 10.58
CA ASP A 7 1.93 -13.56 11.16
C ASP A 7 1.00 -12.35 10.93
N LYS A 8 -0.19 -12.60 10.40
CA LYS A 8 -1.15 -11.55 10.01
C LYS A 8 -1.38 -10.55 11.16
N GLN A 9 -1.40 -11.05 12.39
CA GLN A 9 -1.51 -10.22 13.59
C GLN A 9 -0.23 -9.45 13.91
N GLU A 10 0.94 -10.00 13.59
CA GLU A 10 2.23 -9.35 13.79
C GLU A 10 2.35 -8.10 12.89
N LEU A 11 1.83 -8.17 11.66
CA LEU A 11 1.79 -7.02 10.76
C LEU A 11 1.01 -5.84 11.36
N LEU A 12 -0.19 -6.09 11.89
CA LEU A 12 -0.99 -5.03 12.51
C LEU A 12 -0.32 -4.46 13.76
N ARG A 13 0.31 -5.30 14.59
CA ARG A 13 1.07 -4.84 15.77
C ARG A 13 2.23 -3.92 15.39
N VAL A 14 2.96 -4.26 14.33
CA VAL A 14 4.05 -3.40 13.81
C VAL A 14 3.49 -2.07 13.33
N VAL A 15 2.38 -2.08 12.60
CA VAL A 15 1.70 -0.86 12.14
C VAL A 15 1.26 -0.01 13.32
N ASP A 16 0.62 -0.61 14.33
CA ASP A 16 0.16 0.09 15.53
C ASP A 16 1.33 0.71 16.32
N SER A 17 2.44 -0.03 16.46
CA SER A 17 3.64 0.48 17.13
C SER A 17 4.23 1.68 16.39
N VAL A 18 4.36 1.61 15.07
CA VAL A 18 4.87 2.72 14.24
C VAL A 18 3.92 3.91 14.26
N ALA A 19 2.61 3.68 14.16
CA ALA A 19 1.59 4.72 14.23
C ALA A 19 1.67 5.49 15.55
N THR A 20 1.80 4.77 16.67
CA THR A 20 1.90 5.36 18.01
C THR A 20 3.24 6.10 18.20
N GLU A 21 4.37 5.46 17.87
CA GLU A 21 5.71 6.01 18.06
C GLU A 21 5.91 7.31 17.26
N LYS A 22 5.40 7.34 16.04
CA LYS A 22 5.59 8.48 15.13
C LYS A 22 4.39 9.43 15.10
N SER A 23 3.31 9.13 15.82
CA SER A 23 2.05 9.88 15.83
C SER A 23 1.50 10.10 14.41
N ILE A 24 1.52 9.07 13.61
CA ILE A 24 1.05 9.05 12.22
C ILE A 24 -0.22 8.23 12.17
N ASP A 25 -1.15 8.62 11.31
CA ASP A 25 -2.38 7.87 11.09
C ASP A 25 -2.07 6.46 10.56
N LYS A 26 -2.66 5.46 11.21
CA LYS A 26 -2.55 4.04 10.84
C LYS A 26 -2.92 3.80 9.37
N GLU A 27 -3.94 4.50 8.86
CA GLU A 27 -4.38 4.37 7.47
C GLU A 27 -3.31 4.82 6.46
N ILE A 28 -2.52 5.85 6.79
CA ILE A 28 -1.40 6.29 5.96
C ILE A 28 -0.34 5.19 5.85
N ILE A 29 -0.07 4.49 6.94
CA ILE A 29 0.90 3.40 6.97
C ILE A 29 0.36 2.21 6.15
N LEU A 30 -0.89 1.80 6.39
CA LEU A 30 -1.51 0.68 5.68
C LEU A 30 -1.60 0.93 4.18
N SER A 31 -2.06 2.11 3.74
CA SER A 31 -2.14 2.46 2.32
C SER A 31 -0.76 2.49 1.64
N SER A 32 0.26 2.92 2.38
CA SER A 32 1.65 2.89 1.90
C SER A 32 2.16 1.46 1.72
N MET A 33 1.80 0.55 2.64
CA MET A 33 2.11 -0.87 2.53
C MET A 33 1.37 -1.51 1.35
N GLU A 34 0.09 -1.20 1.15
CA GLU A 34 -0.69 -1.67 0.01
C GLU A 34 -0.03 -1.24 -1.31
N THR A 35 0.38 0.02 -1.43
CA THR A 35 1.11 0.54 -2.59
C THR A 35 2.43 -0.20 -2.81
N ALA A 36 3.17 -0.50 -1.75
CA ALA A 36 4.43 -1.23 -1.84
C ALA A 36 4.22 -2.67 -2.32
N ILE A 37 3.20 -3.36 -1.79
CA ILE A 37 2.83 -4.71 -2.18
C ILE A 37 2.38 -4.73 -3.64
N GLN A 38 1.55 -3.78 -4.04
CA GLN A 38 1.09 -3.62 -5.42
C GLN A 38 2.26 -3.45 -6.39
N LYS A 39 3.22 -2.58 -6.07
CA LYS A 39 4.43 -2.38 -6.89
C LYS A 39 5.26 -3.66 -7.00
N ALA A 40 5.40 -4.41 -5.91
CA ALA A 40 6.08 -5.70 -5.92
C ALA A 40 5.33 -6.75 -6.75
N ALA A 41 4.00 -6.72 -6.71
CA ALA A 41 3.16 -7.59 -7.53
C ALA A 41 3.31 -7.28 -9.04
N TYR A 42 3.36 -6.02 -9.42
CA TYR A 42 3.66 -5.62 -10.82
C TYR A 42 5.02 -6.15 -11.29
N THR A 43 6.05 -6.07 -10.45
CA THR A 43 7.37 -6.59 -10.80
C THR A 43 7.35 -8.10 -11.06
N ARG A 44 6.47 -8.85 -10.38
CA ARG A 44 6.40 -10.29 -10.49
C ARG A 44 5.43 -10.78 -11.56
N PHE A 45 4.25 -10.17 -11.67
CA PHE A 45 3.18 -10.63 -12.56
C PHE A 45 3.11 -9.84 -13.87
N GLY A 46 3.95 -8.80 -14.01
CA GLY A 46 3.98 -7.93 -15.18
C GLY A 46 3.24 -6.62 -14.95
N SER A 47 3.76 -5.55 -15.56
CA SER A 47 3.20 -4.19 -15.49
C SER A 47 1.92 -4.01 -16.29
N ASP A 48 1.63 -4.95 -17.21
CA ASP A 48 0.47 -4.86 -18.09
C ASP A 48 -0.84 -5.27 -17.40
N ASN A 49 -0.71 -5.99 -16.27
CA ASN A 49 -1.86 -6.35 -15.43
C ASN A 49 -2.31 -5.16 -14.59
N GLU A 50 -3.61 -4.98 -14.42
CA GLU A 50 -4.16 -4.09 -13.39
C GLU A 50 -4.25 -4.89 -12.08
N ILE A 51 -3.39 -4.58 -11.11
CA ILE A 51 -3.28 -5.34 -9.86
C ILE A 51 -3.65 -4.43 -8.70
N GLU A 52 -4.51 -4.92 -7.83
CA GLU A 52 -4.85 -4.28 -6.56
C GLU A 52 -4.34 -5.13 -5.40
N ALA A 53 -3.80 -4.46 -4.39
CA ALA A 53 -3.38 -5.08 -3.15
C ALA A 53 -4.10 -4.40 -1.99
N THR A 54 -4.73 -5.18 -1.14
CA THR A 54 -5.47 -4.70 0.03
C THR A 54 -5.03 -5.42 1.28
N ILE A 55 -5.00 -4.71 2.40
CA ILE A 55 -4.73 -5.25 3.74
C ILE A 55 -6.01 -5.15 4.56
N ASN A 56 -6.49 -6.30 5.04
CA ASN A 56 -7.64 -6.30 5.92
C ASN A 56 -7.28 -5.64 7.26
N ARG A 57 -8.07 -4.63 7.65
CA ARG A 57 -7.82 -3.80 8.84
C ARG A 57 -8.01 -4.54 10.16
N ASP A 58 -8.82 -5.61 10.16
CA ASP A 58 -9.15 -6.36 11.37
C ASP A 58 -8.16 -7.48 11.66
N ASN A 59 -7.72 -8.18 10.62
CA ASN A 59 -6.90 -9.39 10.78
C ASN A 59 -5.53 -9.33 10.12
N GLY A 60 -5.20 -8.23 9.41
CA GLY A 60 -3.91 -8.04 8.74
C GLY A 60 -3.69 -8.95 7.52
N SER A 61 -4.75 -9.62 7.01
CA SER A 61 -4.58 -10.46 5.83
C SER A 61 -4.36 -9.61 4.59
N ILE A 62 -3.37 -10.00 3.81
CA ILE A 62 -3.03 -9.37 2.54
C ILE A 62 -3.79 -10.10 1.43
N LYS A 63 -4.48 -9.35 0.59
CA LYS A 63 -5.16 -9.85 -0.60
C LYS A 63 -4.58 -9.16 -1.82
N ILE A 64 -4.17 -9.95 -2.80
CA ILE A 64 -3.64 -9.44 -4.06
C ILE A 64 -4.55 -9.96 -5.15
N GLN A 65 -5.08 -9.07 -5.96
CA GLN A 65 -6.07 -9.39 -6.97
C GLN A 65 -5.70 -8.72 -8.29
N LYS A 66 -5.89 -9.44 -9.38
CA LYS A 66 -5.89 -8.89 -10.72
C LYS A 66 -7.29 -8.39 -11.02
N VAL A 67 -7.39 -7.18 -11.53
CA VAL A 67 -8.64 -6.56 -11.94
C VAL A 67 -8.84 -6.83 -13.43
N LEU A 68 -9.99 -7.38 -13.79
CA LEU A 68 -10.39 -7.66 -15.17
C LEU A 68 -11.70 -6.95 -15.45
N GLN A 69 -11.80 -6.31 -16.61
CA GLN A 69 -13.02 -5.67 -17.07
C GLN A 69 -13.84 -6.64 -17.93
N ILE A 70 -15.13 -6.74 -17.65
CA ILE A 70 -16.04 -7.56 -18.44
C ILE A 70 -16.38 -6.84 -19.74
N VAL A 71 -16.11 -7.50 -20.87
CA VAL A 71 -16.39 -6.98 -22.21
C VAL A 71 -17.18 -8.00 -23.02
N GLU A 72 -17.87 -7.52 -24.08
CA GLU A 72 -18.57 -8.42 -25.03
C GLU A 72 -17.57 -9.21 -25.88
N LYS A 73 -16.50 -8.53 -26.31
CA LYS A 73 -15.44 -9.12 -27.14
C LYS A 73 -14.09 -8.77 -26.50
N VAL A 74 -13.37 -9.82 -26.11
CA VAL A 74 -12.03 -9.66 -25.51
C VAL A 74 -11.03 -9.27 -26.60
N GLU A 75 -10.43 -8.10 -26.47
CA GLU A 75 -9.35 -7.61 -27.32
C GLU A 75 -8.00 -7.72 -26.61
N ASP A 76 -7.97 -7.44 -25.30
CA ASP A 76 -6.80 -7.59 -24.44
C ASP A 76 -7.04 -8.64 -23.35
N PRO A 77 -6.59 -9.90 -23.55
CA PRO A 77 -6.76 -10.96 -22.54
C PRO A 77 -6.09 -10.69 -21.20
N VAL A 78 -5.23 -9.68 -21.12
CA VAL A 78 -4.55 -9.31 -19.87
C VAL A 78 -5.46 -8.46 -18.98
N ARG A 79 -6.33 -7.63 -19.57
CA ARG A 79 -7.18 -6.68 -18.82
C ARG A 79 -8.67 -6.97 -18.95
N GLU A 80 -9.05 -7.78 -19.91
CA GLU A 80 -10.43 -8.02 -20.27
C GLU A 80 -10.82 -9.48 -20.09
N ILE A 81 -12.08 -9.72 -19.81
CA ILE A 81 -12.64 -11.05 -19.65
C ILE A 81 -14.05 -11.11 -20.26
N SER A 82 -14.42 -12.26 -20.82
CA SER A 82 -15.77 -12.46 -21.32
C SER A 82 -16.77 -12.62 -20.16
N LEU A 83 -18.03 -12.29 -20.39
CA LEU A 83 -19.11 -12.47 -19.40
C LEU A 83 -19.22 -13.93 -18.93
N LYS A 84 -18.99 -14.90 -19.81
CA LYS A 84 -19.01 -16.33 -19.47
C LYS A 84 -17.91 -16.69 -18.48
N ASP A 85 -16.68 -16.26 -18.76
CA ASP A 85 -15.52 -16.58 -17.93
C ASP A 85 -15.57 -15.82 -16.60
N ALA A 86 -16.05 -14.56 -16.62
CA ALA A 86 -16.31 -13.77 -15.42
C ALA A 86 -17.29 -14.46 -14.47
N SER A 87 -18.36 -15.07 -14.99
CA SER A 87 -19.34 -15.82 -14.18
C SER A 87 -18.76 -17.12 -13.59
N LEU A 88 -17.72 -17.68 -14.20
CA LEU A 88 -16.99 -18.83 -13.65
C LEU A 88 -16.02 -18.41 -12.56
N LEU A 89 -15.42 -17.22 -12.70
CA LEU A 89 -14.47 -16.66 -11.76
C LEU A 89 -15.16 -16.18 -10.46
N ASP A 90 -16.23 -15.42 -10.59
CA ASP A 90 -17.03 -14.93 -9.47
C ASP A 90 -18.43 -15.58 -9.44
N ARG A 91 -18.46 -16.82 -8.95
CA ARG A 91 -19.71 -17.60 -8.82
C ARG A 91 -20.71 -17.03 -7.80
N LYS A 92 -20.29 -16.08 -6.97
CA LYS A 92 -21.14 -15.49 -5.94
C LYS A 92 -21.98 -14.34 -6.50
N ASN A 93 -21.48 -13.65 -7.50
CA ASN A 93 -22.16 -12.52 -8.11
C ASN A 93 -22.88 -12.98 -9.40
N LYS A 94 -24.21 -13.08 -9.33
CA LYS A 94 -25.05 -13.53 -10.44
C LYS A 94 -25.47 -12.41 -11.39
N ASP A 95 -25.26 -11.16 -10.99
CA ASP A 95 -25.74 -9.98 -11.71
C ASP A 95 -24.63 -9.23 -12.47
N LEU A 96 -23.60 -9.97 -12.92
CA LEU A 96 -22.49 -9.41 -13.68
C LEU A 96 -22.95 -8.88 -15.04
N LYS A 97 -22.51 -7.68 -15.39
CA LYS A 97 -22.82 -7.01 -16.66
C LYS A 97 -21.53 -6.62 -17.39
N VAL A 98 -21.66 -6.42 -18.69
CA VAL A 98 -20.58 -5.82 -19.49
C VAL A 98 -20.26 -4.42 -18.95
N GLY A 99 -18.98 -4.16 -18.72
CA GLY A 99 -18.47 -2.95 -18.07
C GLY A 99 -18.15 -3.10 -16.59
N ASP A 100 -18.62 -4.16 -15.92
CA ASP A 100 -18.26 -4.44 -14.53
C ASP A 100 -16.82 -4.93 -14.41
N LYS A 101 -16.24 -4.76 -13.22
CA LYS A 101 -14.92 -5.29 -12.86
C LYS A 101 -15.07 -6.57 -12.06
N VAL A 102 -14.25 -7.57 -12.41
CA VAL A 102 -14.11 -8.80 -11.63
C VAL A 102 -12.67 -8.95 -11.14
N TYR A 103 -12.53 -9.66 -10.02
CA TYR A 103 -11.27 -9.79 -9.31
C TYR A 103 -10.81 -11.24 -9.31
N GLU A 104 -9.66 -11.50 -9.90
CA GLU A 104 -8.99 -12.78 -9.86
C GLU A 104 -7.96 -12.78 -8.73
N GLU A 105 -8.11 -13.67 -7.75
CA GLU A 105 -7.13 -13.79 -6.66
C GLU A 105 -5.81 -14.33 -7.19
N LEU A 106 -4.76 -13.55 -6.98
CA LEU A 106 -3.40 -13.99 -7.29
C LEU A 106 -2.80 -14.78 -6.11
N PRO A 107 -1.97 -15.79 -6.40
CA PRO A 107 -1.35 -16.59 -5.36
C PRO A 107 -0.51 -15.71 -4.45
N GLN A 108 -0.63 -15.92 -3.14
CA GLN A 108 0.23 -15.28 -2.14
C GLN A 108 1.66 -15.74 -2.39
N VAL A 109 2.44 -14.89 -3.00
CA VAL A 109 3.83 -15.16 -3.29
C VAL A 109 4.67 -14.56 -2.17
N ASN A 110 5.63 -15.35 -1.68
CA ASN A 110 6.71 -14.78 -0.88
C ASN A 110 7.41 -13.74 -1.72
N PHE A 111 7.11 -12.46 -1.46
CA PHE A 111 7.79 -11.36 -2.12
C PHE A 111 9.28 -11.52 -1.88
N GLY A 112 10.03 -11.70 -2.95
CA GLY A 112 11.47 -11.88 -2.87
C GLY A 112 12.12 -10.68 -2.17
N ARG A 113 13.39 -10.85 -1.81
CA ARG A 113 14.17 -9.85 -1.07
C ARG A 113 14.04 -8.42 -1.63
N ILE A 114 13.95 -8.30 -2.96
CA ILE A 114 13.81 -7.00 -3.68
C ILE A 114 12.46 -6.35 -3.37
N ALA A 115 11.38 -7.13 -3.35
CA ALA A 115 10.05 -6.65 -3.05
C ALA A 115 9.94 -6.16 -1.60
N ALA A 116 10.52 -6.91 -0.64
CA ALA A 116 10.57 -6.51 0.77
C ALA A 116 11.39 -5.22 0.97
N GLN A 117 12.50 -5.05 0.25
CA GLN A 117 13.30 -3.83 0.29
C GLN A 117 12.53 -2.63 -0.29
N SER A 118 11.84 -2.81 -1.41
CA SER A 118 11.02 -1.75 -2.03
C SER A 118 9.88 -1.34 -1.10
N ALA A 119 9.19 -2.31 -0.47
CA ALA A 119 8.15 -2.03 0.52
C ALA A 119 8.70 -1.21 1.68
N LYS A 120 9.83 -1.63 2.28
CA LYS A 120 10.49 -0.89 3.36
C LYS A 120 10.86 0.54 2.96
N GLN A 121 11.35 0.74 1.74
CA GLN A 121 11.72 2.06 1.25
C GLN A 121 10.50 2.98 1.09
N ILE A 122 9.41 2.49 0.52
CA ILE A 122 8.17 3.27 0.34
C ILE A 122 7.56 3.62 1.69
N ILE A 123 7.50 2.66 2.62
CA ILE A 123 7.03 2.91 3.99
C ILE A 123 7.87 4.01 4.65
N SER A 124 9.20 3.89 4.58
CA SER A 124 10.10 4.90 5.15
C SER A 124 9.91 6.29 4.53
N GLN A 125 9.66 6.35 3.22
CA GLN A 125 9.38 7.60 2.53
C GLN A 125 8.05 8.22 2.99
N ARG A 126 6.98 7.42 3.04
CA ARG A 126 5.65 7.90 3.47
C ARG A 126 5.64 8.34 4.92
N VAL A 127 6.35 7.63 5.80
CA VAL A 127 6.52 8.03 7.20
C VAL A 127 7.19 9.41 7.28
N ARG A 128 8.26 9.65 6.51
CA ARG A 128 8.94 10.96 6.47
C ARG A 128 8.04 12.07 5.91
N GLU A 129 7.26 11.79 4.88
CA GLU A 129 6.30 12.75 4.31
C GLU A 129 5.22 13.11 5.33
N ALA A 130 4.67 12.14 6.05
CA ALA A 130 3.68 12.37 7.09
C ALA A 130 4.26 13.16 8.28
N GLU A 131 5.48 12.83 8.73
CA GLU A 131 6.19 13.61 9.77
C GLU A 131 6.39 15.06 9.33
N LYS A 132 6.80 15.29 8.06
CA LYS A 132 6.98 16.63 7.49
C LYS A 132 5.67 17.43 7.45
N ASN A 133 4.58 16.80 7.01
CA ASN A 133 3.27 17.44 6.95
C ASN A 133 2.78 17.83 8.35
N ARG A 134 2.93 16.94 9.33
CA ARG A 134 2.59 17.23 10.70
C ARG A 134 3.40 18.39 11.25
N GLN A 135 4.72 18.39 11.05
CA GLN A 135 5.57 19.52 11.46
C GLN A 135 5.10 20.83 10.79
N TYR A 136 4.74 20.78 9.53
CA TYR A 136 4.20 21.95 8.83
C TYR A 136 2.90 22.45 9.47
N GLU A 137 1.96 21.58 9.79
CA GLU A 137 0.70 21.92 10.45
C GLU A 137 0.93 22.52 11.85
N ASP A 138 1.89 21.96 12.61
CA ASP A 138 2.24 22.45 13.95
C ASP A 138 2.81 23.87 13.92
N PHE A 139 3.44 24.29 12.82
CA PHE A 139 4.15 25.56 12.72
C PHE A 139 3.50 26.60 11.79
N ILE A 140 2.57 26.23 10.90
CA ILE A 140 1.96 27.15 9.93
C ILE A 140 1.29 28.36 10.63
N ASN A 141 0.62 28.12 11.75
CA ASN A 141 -0.08 29.16 12.52
C ASN A 141 0.86 30.00 13.40
N LYS A 142 2.16 29.65 13.43
CA LYS A 142 3.19 30.37 14.21
C LYS A 142 4.06 31.26 13.34
N GLN A 143 3.70 31.41 12.08
CA GLN A 143 4.42 32.29 11.16
C GLN A 143 4.40 33.74 11.67
N GLY A 144 5.56 34.38 11.72
CA GLY A 144 5.72 35.73 12.27
C GLY A 144 5.83 35.82 13.79
N GLN A 145 5.77 34.69 14.53
CA GLN A 145 5.96 34.64 15.97
C GLN A 145 7.43 34.30 16.32
N ILE A 146 7.86 34.76 17.48
CA ILE A 146 9.17 34.38 18.03
C ILE A 146 9.01 33.01 18.71
N LEU A 147 9.83 32.07 18.27
CA LEU A 147 9.87 30.71 18.82
C LEU A 147 11.20 30.47 19.55
N SER A 148 11.15 29.78 20.68
CA SER A 148 12.34 29.30 21.38
C SER A 148 12.65 27.87 20.97
N GLY A 149 13.91 27.56 20.73
CA GLY A 149 14.35 26.22 20.33
C GLY A 149 15.73 25.88 20.91
N ILE A 150 16.05 24.58 20.91
CA ILE A 150 17.36 24.09 21.33
C ILE A 150 18.21 23.85 20.09
N ILE A 151 19.38 24.49 20.03
CA ILE A 151 20.33 24.29 18.93
C ILE A 151 20.84 22.86 18.97
N LYS A 152 20.58 22.10 17.87
CA LYS A 152 21.08 20.74 17.71
C LYS A 152 22.44 20.70 17.04
N ARG A 153 22.66 21.51 16.01
CA ARG A 153 23.91 21.55 15.25
C ARG A 153 24.02 22.79 14.38
N LEU A 154 25.23 23.06 13.95
CA LEU A 154 25.56 24.08 12.95
C LEU A 154 25.93 23.37 11.63
N GLU A 155 25.26 23.69 10.55
CA GLU A 155 25.58 23.17 9.21
C GLU A 155 25.65 24.30 8.19
N TYR A 156 26.78 24.43 7.51
CA TYR A 156 27.00 25.41 6.43
C TYR A 156 26.61 26.85 6.81
N GLY A 157 26.86 27.26 8.05
CA GLY A 157 26.49 28.58 8.56
C GLY A 157 25.05 28.74 9.01
N ASN A 158 24.24 27.70 8.91
CA ASN A 158 22.87 27.67 9.42
C ASN A 158 22.79 26.97 10.79
N VAL A 159 21.93 27.50 11.64
CA VAL A 159 21.63 26.91 12.94
C VAL A 159 20.43 26.01 12.81
N ILE A 160 20.60 24.73 13.14
CA ILE A 160 19.52 23.77 13.18
C ILE A 160 19.03 23.63 14.60
N VAL A 161 17.77 23.93 14.84
CA VAL A 161 17.07 23.89 16.14
C VAL A 161 16.06 22.77 16.17
#